data_9bc1dfd585786f31edbc9b6dceb028a0
#
_entry.id   9bc1dfd585786f31edbc9b6dceb028a0
#
_cell.length_a   1.000
_cell.length_b   1.000
_cell.length_c   1.000
_cell.angle_alpha   90.00
_cell.angle_beta   90.00
_cell.angle_gamma   90.00
#
_symmetry.space_group_name_H-M   'P 1'
#
loop_
_entity.id
_entity.type
_entity.pdbx_description
1 polymer ?
#
loop_
_entity_poly.entity_id
_entity_poly.type
_entity_poly.pdbx_seq_one_letter_code
_entity_poly.pdbx_strand_id
1 'polypeptide(L)'
;MKIESIIPPFVETNAPDEFGYWTDIKTNEKYGGQYISPLLLPNLKKVEEGFKKAMKDQQFLNQLHQDLLDYVGVNTPILYSEELTKEAGGLGKVGKIFLKRTDLHSDASHKPVNAYSSVSLAKHLGYKKVITETGASMNARAVAAAASKLGLEAEVHIGAVDAKKVSLNKDITELYGANIIIVHDSTATLLPAMASALRAWQNDPSAMYVVGSVAGPHPYPLMVRTFASVIGRIARKQFIDKTGKLPDTIWSVCGGGSNLLGMSYAFLEDPTEIFAIESAGKGIETGKHAATITSGAPTAILLGARASALMNSDGQISESETEASGLDFSGVGPEVTYLAKTGKIKFRATTDFNAQKTFQMLTRKAGLLCAIEPCYMIHAALEEIKKRKDPSQTHLLHLCGSGEPNVARQLQFKK
;
A
#
# COMPACT_ATOMS: atom_id res chain seq x y z
N MET A 1 -6.72 -21.18 19.53
CA MET A 1 -5.53 -21.30 18.62
C MET A 1 -4.52 -20.28 19.08
N LYS A 2 -3.23 -20.59 19.19
CA LYS A 2 -2.23 -19.57 19.58
C LYS A 2 -2.10 -18.52 18.48
N ILE A 3 -1.98 -17.23 18.82
CA ILE A 3 -1.88 -16.10 17.87
C ILE A 3 -0.74 -16.34 16.87
N GLU A 4 0.43 -16.79 17.33
CA GLU A 4 1.60 -17.11 16.53
C GLU A 4 1.34 -18.16 15.44
N SER A 5 0.33 -19.03 15.63
CA SER A 5 -0.06 -20.00 14.60
C SER A 5 -0.83 -19.36 13.43
N ILE A 6 -1.33 -18.14 13.59
CA ILE A 6 -2.08 -17.39 12.57
C ILE A 6 -1.21 -16.26 12.00
N ILE A 7 -0.59 -15.46 12.88
CA ILE A 7 0.33 -14.39 12.49
C ILE A 7 1.75 -14.82 12.86
N PRO A 8 2.53 -15.35 11.89
CA PRO A 8 3.91 -15.73 12.15
C PRO A 8 4.77 -14.56 12.66
N PRO A 9 5.84 -14.81 13.42
CA PRO A 9 6.74 -13.77 13.90
C PRO A 9 7.28 -12.90 12.77
N PHE A 10 7.52 -11.63 13.07
CA PHE A 10 8.20 -10.73 12.18
C PHE A 10 9.70 -11.06 12.16
N VAL A 11 10.23 -11.26 10.95
CA VAL A 11 11.67 -11.41 10.73
C VAL A 11 12.10 -10.22 9.88
N GLU A 12 13.01 -9.42 10.39
CA GLU A 12 13.53 -8.28 9.66
C GLU A 12 14.66 -8.74 8.73
N THR A 13 14.37 -8.66 7.44
CA THR A 13 15.34 -8.82 6.36
C THR A 13 15.52 -7.49 5.67
N ASN A 14 16.48 -7.05 5.06
CA ASN A 14 16.54 -5.81 4.30
C ASN A 14 16.23 -4.53 5.11
N ALA A 15 16.80 -4.44 6.34
CA ALA A 15 16.68 -3.23 7.15
C ALA A 15 17.48 -2.07 6.56
N PRO A 16 17.02 -0.80 6.72
CA PRO A 16 17.84 0.36 6.44
C PRO A 16 18.93 0.51 7.50
N ASP A 17 19.95 1.34 7.20
CA ASP A 17 20.93 1.75 8.20
C ASP A 17 20.33 2.64 9.31
N GLU A 18 21.10 3.05 10.28
CA GLU A 18 20.66 3.88 11.41
C GLU A 18 20.13 5.27 11.00
N PHE A 19 20.46 5.73 9.78
CA PHE A 19 19.97 6.98 9.20
C PHE A 19 18.77 6.78 8.28
N GLY A 20 18.28 5.54 8.15
CA GLY A 20 17.12 5.19 7.35
C GLY A 20 17.41 5.02 5.86
N TYR A 21 18.64 4.66 5.47
CA TYR A 21 18.99 4.42 4.08
C TYR A 21 19.08 2.94 3.74
N TRP A 22 18.51 2.57 2.62
CA TRP A 22 18.80 1.35 1.87
C TRP A 22 19.90 1.66 0.86
N THR A 23 21.01 0.94 0.94
CA THR A 23 22.19 1.16 0.08
C THR A 23 22.32 0.03 -0.95
N ASP A 24 22.32 0.37 -2.23
CA ASP A 24 22.70 -0.58 -3.28
C ASP A 24 24.22 -0.79 -3.24
N ILE A 25 24.63 -2.00 -2.89
CA ILE A 25 26.05 -2.35 -2.72
C ILE A 25 26.83 -2.23 -4.05
N LYS A 26 26.16 -2.39 -5.20
CA LYS A 26 26.81 -2.36 -6.52
C LYS A 26 27.09 -0.93 -6.98
N THR A 27 26.14 -0.02 -6.76
CA THR A 27 26.23 1.38 -7.23
C THR A 27 26.62 2.36 -6.13
N ASN A 28 26.56 1.94 -4.86
CA ASN A 28 26.67 2.77 -3.65
C ASN A 28 25.60 3.87 -3.56
N GLU A 29 24.51 3.74 -4.34
CA GLU A 29 23.38 4.65 -4.24
C GLU A 29 22.57 4.38 -2.98
N LYS A 30 22.12 5.46 -2.34
CA LYS A 30 21.32 5.41 -1.10
C LYS A 30 19.91 5.92 -1.33
N TYR A 31 18.92 5.20 -0.81
CA TYR A 31 17.51 5.54 -0.88
C TYR A 31 16.94 5.63 0.53
N GLY A 32 16.18 6.67 0.85
CA GLY A 32 15.64 6.93 2.19
C GLY A 32 16.12 8.22 2.81
N GLY A 33 16.44 8.19 4.10
CA GLY A 33 16.93 9.34 4.88
C GLY A 33 15.80 10.18 5.46
N GLN A 34 16.19 11.37 5.98
CA GLN A 34 15.31 12.32 6.70
C GLN A 34 15.51 13.75 6.16
N TYR A 35 15.06 14.00 4.92
CA TYR A 35 15.16 15.30 4.25
C TYR A 35 13.96 16.18 4.58
N ILE A 36 13.84 16.59 5.83
CA ILE A 36 12.71 17.39 6.34
C ILE A 36 13.19 18.63 7.09
N SER A 37 12.25 19.50 7.43
CA SER A 37 12.51 20.66 8.29
C SER A 37 13.16 20.21 9.61
N PRO A 38 14.25 20.87 10.05
CA PRO A 38 14.86 20.62 11.36
C PRO A 38 13.87 20.71 12.53
N LEU A 39 12.79 21.45 12.38
CA LEU A 39 11.73 21.59 13.39
C LEU A 39 10.91 20.30 13.60
N LEU A 40 10.87 19.40 12.61
CA LEU A 40 10.20 18.10 12.71
C LEU A 40 11.11 16.99 13.24
N LEU A 41 12.43 17.17 13.24
CA LEU A 41 13.37 16.12 13.68
C LEU A 41 13.13 15.61 15.10
N PRO A 42 12.82 16.46 16.11
CA PRO A 42 12.50 15.97 17.46
C PRO A 42 11.28 15.03 17.47
N ASN A 43 10.24 15.38 16.71
CA ASN A 43 9.03 14.56 16.59
C ASN A 43 9.33 13.21 15.91
N LEU A 44 10.11 13.22 14.82
CA LEU A 44 10.53 11.98 14.16
C LEU A 44 11.34 11.06 15.08
N LYS A 45 12.31 11.61 15.82
CA LYS A 45 13.12 10.84 16.76
C LYS A 45 12.26 10.20 17.84
N LYS A 46 11.29 10.95 18.40
CA LYS A 46 10.35 10.43 19.39
C LYS A 46 9.54 9.27 18.85
N VAL A 47 9.05 9.37 17.60
CA VAL A 47 8.30 8.28 16.94
C VAL A 47 9.21 7.08 16.68
N GLU A 48 10.43 7.30 16.19
CA GLU A 48 11.40 6.24 15.90
C GLU A 48 11.79 5.45 17.15
N GLU A 49 12.16 6.15 18.23
CA GLU A 49 12.51 5.53 19.51
C GLU A 49 11.32 4.78 20.11
N GLY A 50 10.12 5.37 20.01
CA GLY A 50 8.88 4.76 20.46
C GLY A 50 8.57 3.48 19.68
N PHE A 51 8.70 3.51 18.35
CA PHE A 51 8.55 2.33 17.50
C PHE A 51 9.55 1.23 17.86
N LYS A 52 10.84 1.57 17.97
CA LYS A 52 11.90 0.60 18.34
C LYS A 52 11.64 -0.05 19.71
N LYS A 53 11.10 0.69 20.67
CA LYS A 53 10.71 0.15 22.00
C LYS A 53 9.48 -0.75 21.89
N ALA A 54 8.43 -0.29 21.20
CA ALA A 54 7.19 -1.05 21.03
C ALA A 54 7.41 -2.38 20.30
N MET A 55 8.32 -2.43 19.30
CA MET A 55 8.67 -3.68 18.60
C MET A 55 9.41 -4.70 19.46
N LYS A 56 9.87 -4.32 20.66
CA LYS A 56 10.47 -5.22 21.69
C LYS A 56 9.50 -5.52 22.81
N ASP A 57 8.36 -4.84 22.89
CA ASP A 57 7.33 -5.05 23.92
C ASP A 57 6.39 -6.17 23.49
N GLN A 58 6.59 -7.35 24.07
CA GLN A 58 5.79 -8.53 23.77
C GLN A 58 4.31 -8.36 24.14
N GLN A 59 4.01 -7.57 25.18
CA GLN A 59 2.62 -7.31 25.59
C GLN A 59 1.91 -6.45 24.54
N PHE A 60 2.57 -5.39 24.06
CA PHE A 60 2.06 -4.56 22.98
C PHE A 60 1.84 -5.38 21.70
N LEU A 61 2.82 -6.18 21.29
CA LEU A 61 2.73 -7.00 20.08
C LEU A 61 1.62 -8.05 20.16
N ASN A 62 1.45 -8.70 21.31
CA ASN A 62 0.38 -9.68 21.49
C ASN A 62 -1.00 -9.02 21.40
N GLN A 63 -1.18 -7.87 22.07
CA GLN A 63 -2.44 -7.13 21.97
C GLN A 63 -2.71 -6.65 20.55
N LEU A 64 -1.70 -6.07 19.90
CA LEU A 64 -1.82 -5.63 18.50
C LEU A 64 -2.22 -6.78 17.56
N HIS A 65 -1.57 -7.94 17.69
CA HIS A 65 -1.89 -9.09 16.86
C HIS A 65 -3.31 -9.60 17.12
N GLN A 66 -3.76 -9.61 18.38
CA GLN A 66 -5.13 -9.99 18.71
C GLN A 66 -6.14 -9.03 18.09
N ASP A 67 -5.90 -7.72 18.20
CA ASP A 67 -6.78 -6.71 17.64
C ASP A 67 -6.82 -6.78 16.09
N LEU A 68 -5.68 -7.07 15.46
CA LEU A 68 -5.62 -7.28 14.01
C LEU A 68 -6.45 -8.51 13.58
N LEU A 69 -6.50 -9.56 14.39
CA LEU A 69 -7.33 -10.73 14.12
C LEU A 69 -8.81 -10.43 14.34
N ASP A 70 -9.17 -9.81 15.46
CA ASP A 70 -10.56 -9.69 15.91
C ASP A 70 -11.27 -8.47 15.29
N TYR A 71 -10.56 -7.33 15.19
CA TYR A 71 -11.14 -6.08 14.71
C TYR A 71 -10.87 -5.84 13.22
N VAL A 72 -9.64 -6.00 12.77
CA VAL A 72 -9.30 -5.80 11.36
C VAL A 72 -9.68 -7.01 10.50
N GLY A 73 -9.66 -8.21 11.07
CA GLY A 73 -10.03 -9.43 10.36
C GLY A 73 -8.95 -9.89 9.39
N VAL A 74 -7.66 -9.78 9.76
CA VAL A 74 -6.53 -10.05 8.84
C VAL A 74 -6.41 -11.49 8.34
N ASN A 75 -7.07 -12.45 9.01
CA ASN A 75 -7.03 -13.87 8.61
C ASN A 75 -8.00 -14.19 7.46
N THR A 76 -8.05 -13.33 6.44
CA THR A 76 -8.86 -13.54 5.24
C THR A 76 -8.35 -14.71 4.40
N PRO A 77 -9.22 -15.41 3.64
CA PRO A 77 -8.85 -16.63 2.93
C PRO A 77 -7.94 -16.38 1.72
N ILE A 78 -7.25 -17.45 1.32
CA ILE A 78 -6.70 -17.59 -0.03
C ILE A 78 -7.69 -18.41 -0.86
N LEU A 79 -8.23 -17.79 -1.92
CA LEU A 79 -9.19 -18.35 -2.86
C LEU A 79 -8.45 -18.88 -4.10
N TYR A 80 -8.64 -20.16 -4.46
CA TYR A 80 -8.31 -20.62 -5.81
C TYR A 80 -9.35 -20.10 -6.79
N SER A 81 -8.92 -19.39 -7.84
CA SER A 81 -9.81 -18.90 -8.89
C SER A 81 -9.68 -19.74 -10.15
N GLU A 82 -10.67 -20.62 -10.33
CA GLU A 82 -10.79 -21.42 -11.55
C GLU A 82 -11.08 -20.53 -12.77
N GLU A 83 -11.91 -19.50 -12.58
CA GLU A 83 -12.31 -18.54 -13.61
C GLU A 83 -11.10 -17.79 -14.18
N LEU A 84 -10.25 -17.25 -13.31
CA LEU A 84 -9.03 -16.57 -13.73
C LEU A 84 -8.01 -17.53 -14.39
N THR A 85 -7.92 -18.76 -13.89
CA THR A 85 -7.07 -19.80 -14.50
C THR A 85 -7.57 -20.16 -15.91
N LYS A 86 -8.88 -20.24 -16.12
CA LYS A 86 -9.47 -20.42 -17.45
C LYS A 86 -9.21 -19.24 -18.37
N GLU A 87 -9.36 -18.02 -17.87
CA GLU A 87 -9.12 -16.79 -18.63
C GLU A 87 -7.64 -16.64 -19.03
N ALA A 88 -6.70 -17.07 -18.18
CA ALA A 88 -5.26 -17.06 -18.45
C ALA A 88 -4.81 -18.08 -19.52
N GLY A 89 -5.67 -19.02 -19.93
CA GLY A 89 -5.30 -19.98 -20.98
C GLY A 89 -5.88 -21.38 -20.81
N GLY A 90 -6.54 -21.68 -19.70
CA GLY A 90 -7.28 -22.91 -19.45
C GLY A 90 -6.65 -23.82 -18.39
N LEU A 91 -7.54 -24.60 -17.77
CA LEU A 91 -7.17 -25.56 -16.73
C LEU A 91 -6.22 -26.62 -17.29
N GLY A 92 -5.14 -26.91 -16.54
CA GLY A 92 -4.13 -27.88 -16.96
C GLY A 92 -3.21 -27.42 -18.09
N LYS A 93 -3.40 -26.20 -18.64
CA LYS A 93 -2.57 -25.60 -19.68
C LYS A 93 -1.68 -24.48 -19.17
N VAL A 94 -2.08 -23.85 -18.08
CA VAL A 94 -1.36 -22.76 -17.39
C VAL A 94 -1.35 -23.00 -15.89
N GLY A 95 -0.53 -22.25 -15.16
CA GLY A 95 -0.42 -22.32 -13.70
C GLY A 95 -1.70 -21.92 -12.99
N LYS A 96 -1.89 -22.44 -11.77
CA LYS A 96 -3.06 -22.18 -10.93
C LYS A 96 -2.99 -20.78 -10.32
N ILE A 97 -4.10 -20.04 -10.37
CA ILE A 97 -4.21 -18.68 -9.84
C ILE A 97 -4.95 -18.69 -8.50
N PHE A 98 -4.32 -18.09 -7.49
CA PHE A 98 -4.88 -17.92 -6.16
C PHE A 98 -4.97 -16.44 -5.82
N LEU A 99 -6.01 -16.05 -5.07
CA LEU A 99 -6.26 -14.68 -4.63
C LEU A 99 -6.13 -14.58 -3.11
N LYS A 100 -5.24 -13.74 -2.60
CA LYS A 100 -5.28 -13.31 -1.19
C LYS A 100 -6.32 -12.20 -1.06
N ARG A 101 -7.37 -12.43 -0.27
CA ARG A 101 -8.59 -11.63 -0.18
C ARG A 101 -8.53 -10.56 0.91
N THR A 102 -7.67 -9.53 0.76
CA THR A 102 -7.63 -8.42 1.73
C THR A 102 -8.72 -7.35 1.50
N ASP A 103 -9.47 -7.47 0.43
CA ASP A 103 -10.75 -6.79 0.22
C ASP A 103 -11.83 -7.18 1.25
N LEU A 104 -11.62 -8.24 2.01
CA LEU A 104 -12.51 -8.72 3.08
C LEU A 104 -12.07 -8.27 4.49
N HIS A 105 -11.01 -7.47 4.64
CA HIS A 105 -10.70 -6.82 5.91
C HIS A 105 -11.78 -5.80 6.28
N SER A 106 -11.81 -5.37 7.53
CA SER A 106 -12.58 -4.18 7.92
C SER A 106 -12.21 -3.01 7.00
N ASP A 107 -13.14 -2.10 6.73
CA ASP A 107 -12.98 -1.03 5.73
C ASP A 107 -12.60 -1.52 4.33
N ALA A 108 -12.87 -2.79 4.04
CA ALA A 108 -12.85 -3.38 2.70
C ALA A 108 -11.54 -3.17 1.91
N SER A 109 -10.37 -3.11 2.60
CA SER A 109 -9.06 -2.94 1.95
C SER A 109 -7.88 -3.40 2.81
N HIS A 110 -6.66 -3.38 2.24
CA HIS A 110 -5.41 -3.65 2.95
C HIS A 110 -5.02 -2.57 3.97
N LYS A 111 -5.55 -1.34 3.85
CA LYS A 111 -5.11 -0.16 4.64
C LYS A 111 -5.36 -0.25 6.14
N PRO A 112 -6.45 -0.85 6.65
CA PRO A 112 -6.69 -0.99 8.08
C PRO A 112 -5.56 -1.66 8.85
N VAL A 113 -4.79 -2.55 8.22
CA VAL A 113 -3.67 -3.24 8.88
C VAL A 113 -2.62 -2.24 9.35
N ASN A 114 -2.16 -1.36 8.46
CA ASN A 114 -1.19 -0.30 8.82
C ASN A 114 -1.83 0.78 9.70
N ALA A 115 -3.03 1.24 9.35
CA ALA A 115 -3.72 2.31 10.07
C ALA A 115 -3.95 1.95 11.53
N TYR A 116 -4.53 0.77 11.79
CA TYR A 116 -4.76 0.29 13.15
C TYR A 116 -3.46 0.14 13.93
N SER A 117 -2.44 -0.47 13.33
CA SER A 117 -1.14 -0.66 13.98
C SER A 117 -0.46 0.66 14.33
N SER A 118 -0.51 1.64 13.42
CA SER A 118 0.09 2.96 13.66
C SER A 118 -0.65 3.76 14.74
N VAL A 119 -2.00 3.70 14.75
CA VAL A 119 -2.80 4.36 15.79
C VAL A 119 -2.66 3.64 17.14
N SER A 120 -2.53 2.30 17.15
CA SER A 120 -2.21 1.53 18.37
C SER A 120 -0.85 1.92 18.92
N LEU A 121 0.15 2.12 18.06
CA LEU A 121 1.45 2.64 18.48
C LEU A 121 1.31 4.05 19.07
N ALA A 122 0.55 4.96 18.44
CA ALA A 122 0.32 6.30 18.96
C ALA A 122 -0.30 6.24 20.37
N LYS A 123 -1.32 5.41 20.59
CA LYS A 123 -1.92 5.18 21.91
C LYS A 123 -0.91 4.63 22.93
N HIS A 124 -0.12 3.62 22.53
CA HIS A 124 0.91 3.02 23.39
C HIS A 124 1.96 4.04 23.82
N LEU A 125 2.31 4.99 22.96
CA LEU A 125 3.24 6.09 23.24
C LEU A 125 2.60 7.26 24.00
N GLY A 126 1.31 7.17 24.35
CA GLY A 126 0.59 8.17 25.17
C GLY A 126 0.04 9.36 24.38
N TYR A 127 0.09 9.33 23.05
CA TYR A 127 -0.56 10.36 22.22
C TYR A 127 -2.08 10.31 22.38
N LYS A 128 -2.73 11.46 22.27
CA LYS A 128 -4.20 11.61 22.32
C LYS A 128 -4.83 11.91 20.99
N LYS A 129 -4.01 12.32 20.03
CA LYS A 129 -4.41 12.74 18.69
C LYS A 129 -3.49 12.14 17.64
N VAL A 130 -4.05 11.80 16.48
CA VAL A 130 -3.31 11.45 15.28
C VAL A 130 -3.64 12.42 14.15
N ILE A 131 -2.65 12.72 13.32
CA ILE A 131 -2.79 13.55 12.11
C ILE A 131 -2.44 12.68 10.91
N THR A 132 -3.23 12.72 9.86
CA THR A 132 -2.97 11.98 8.63
C THR A 132 -3.41 12.76 7.40
N GLU A 133 -2.96 12.31 6.23
CA GLU A 133 -3.42 12.82 4.94
C GLU A 133 -4.05 11.71 4.10
N THR A 134 -4.74 12.13 3.04
CA THR A 134 -5.33 11.20 2.09
C THR A 134 -5.61 11.83 0.72
N GLY A 135 -5.53 11.03 -0.35
CA GLY A 135 -6.07 11.35 -1.67
C GLY A 135 -7.36 10.56 -1.94
N ALA A 136 -7.27 9.23 -1.92
CA ALA A 136 -8.41 8.33 -2.17
C ALA A 136 -9.37 8.14 -0.98
N SER A 137 -9.17 8.84 0.13
CA SER A 137 -9.92 8.74 1.41
C SER A 137 -9.90 7.37 2.11
N MET A 138 -9.40 6.30 1.50
CA MET A 138 -9.34 4.98 2.14
C MET A 138 -8.37 4.94 3.33
N ASN A 139 -7.26 5.70 3.28
CA ASN A 139 -6.36 5.83 4.43
C ASN A 139 -7.01 6.62 5.56
N ALA A 140 -7.63 7.74 5.23
CA ALA A 140 -8.36 8.57 6.20
C ALA A 140 -9.43 7.77 6.95
N ARG A 141 -10.26 7.05 6.20
CA ARG A 141 -11.31 6.19 6.74
C ARG A 141 -10.75 5.14 7.70
N ALA A 142 -9.68 4.45 7.32
CA ALA A 142 -9.05 3.44 8.16
C ALA A 142 -8.40 4.03 9.42
N VAL A 143 -7.75 5.22 9.32
CA VAL A 143 -7.17 5.91 10.49
C VAL A 143 -8.26 6.43 11.42
N ALA A 144 -9.33 7.02 10.87
CA ALA A 144 -10.47 7.51 11.65
C ALA A 144 -11.16 6.38 12.42
N ALA A 145 -11.41 5.22 11.75
CA ALA A 145 -11.98 4.04 12.39
C ALA A 145 -11.09 3.52 13.53
N ALA A 146 -9.77 3.45 13.31
CA ALA A 146 -8.81 3.03 14.32
C ALA A 146 -8.75 4.01 15.50
N ALA A 147 -8.73 5.32 15.22
CA ALA A 147 -8.72 6.37 16.25
C ALA A 147 -9.98 6.32 17.10
N SER A 148 -11.16 6.24 16.48
CA SER A 148 -12.45 6.08 17.17
C SER A 148 -12.44 4.83 18.07
N LYS A 149 -12.03 3.67 17.55
CA LYS A 149 -11.94 2.41 18.29
C LYS A 149 -11.00 2.51 19.50
N LEU A 150 -9.89 3.23 19.36
CA LEU A 150 -8.84 3.33 20.37
C LEU A 150 -8.99 4.54 21.29
N GLY A 151 -9.98 5.42 21.05
CA GLY A 151 -10.26 6.60 21.87
C GLY A 151 -9.25 7.73 21.67
N LEU A 152 -8.76 7.92 20.43
CA LEU A 152 -7.92 9.05 20.02
C LEU A 152 -8.70 9.99 19.11
N GLU A 153 -8.31 11.28 19.14
CA GLU A 153 -8.77 12.23 18.12
C GLU A 153 -8.05 11.97 16.78
N ALA A 154 -8.76 12.16 15.67
CA ALA A 154 -8.19 12.08 14.32
C ALA A 154 -8.40 13.39 13.56
N GLU A 155 -7.29 13.91 13.01
CA GLU A 155 -7.30 15.03 12.07
C GLU A 155 -6.83 14.54 10.71
N VAL A 156 -7.64 14.82 9.67
CA VAL A 156 -7.42 14.30 8.32
C VAL A 156 -7.30 15.45 7.34
N HIS A 157 -6.19 15.54 6.62
CA HIS A 157 -5.97 16.50 5.56
C HIS A 157 -6.27 15.87 4.20
N ILE A 158 -7.11 16.53 3.38
CA ILE A 158 -7.47 16.08 2.03
C ILE A 158 -7.51 17.27 1.08
N GLY A 159 -6.96 17.12 -0.12
CA GLY A 159 -7.06 18.13 -1.16
C GLY A 159 -8.50 18.35 -1.62
N ALA A 160 -8.89 19.60 -1.90
CA ALA A 160 -10.25 19.95 -2.31
C ALA A 160 -10.71 19.26 -3.61
N VAL A 161 -9.76 19.00 -4.53
CA VAL A 161 -10.03 18.25 -5.78
C VAL A 161 -10.32 16.78 -5.47
N ASP A 162 -9.52 16.17 -4.61
CA ASP A 162 -9.69 14.77 -4.23
C ASP A 162 -10.95 14.55 -3.38
N ALA A 163 -11.24 15.45 -2.45
CA ALA A 163 -12.44 15.38 -1.61
C ALA A 163 -13.75 15.30 -2.42
N LYS A 164 -13.82 15.99 -3.57
CA LYS A 164 -14.97 15.93 -4.48
C LYS A 164 -15.11 14.58 -5.18
N LYS A 165 -13.98 13.92 -5.49
CA LYS A 165 -13.97 12.60 -6.17
C LYS A 165 -14.44 11.46 -5.28
N VAL A 166 -14.29 11.59 -3.94
CA VAL A 166 -14.44 10.49 -2.98
C VAL A 166 -15.42 10.83 -1.83
N SER A 167 -16.53 11.50 -2.15
CA SER A 167 -17.49 12.00 -1.16
C SER A 167 -17.96 10.95 -0.15
N LEU A 168 -18.33 9.74 -0.59
CA LEU A 168 -18.78 8.67 0.30
C LEU A 168 -17.75 8.29 1.36
N ASN A 169 -16.49 8.12 0.97
CA ASN A 169 -15.43 7.79 1.92
C ASN A 169 -15.13 8.94 2.89
N LYS A 170 -15.26 10.19 2.41
CA LYS A 170 -15.17 11.39 3.25
C LYS A 170 -16.25 11.37 4.31
N ASP A 171 -17.51 11.16 3.91
CA ASP A 171 -18.67 11.14 4.81
C ASP A 171 -18.53 10.01 5.87
N ILE A 172 -18.06 8.82 5.46
CA ILE A 172 -17.75 7.73 6.40
C ILE A 172 -16.65 8.14 7.39
N THR A 173 -15.62 8.85 6.93
CA THR A 173 -14.54 9.36 7.79
C THR A 173 -15.06 10.34 8.85
N GLU A 174 -15.99 11.22 8.47
CA GLU A 174 -16.69 12.13 9.39
C GLU A 174 -17.56 11.37 10.41
N LEU A 175 -18.25 10.31 9.96
CA LEU A 175 -19.07 9.46 10.86
C LEU A 175 -18.23 8.76 11.93
N TYR A 176 -16.94 8.44 11.65
CA TYR A 176 -15.99 7.95 12.66
C TYR A 176 -15.51 9.05 13.62
N GLY A 177 -15.96 10.29 13.45
CA GLY A 177 -15.62 11.41 14.34
C GLY A 177 -14.32 12.13 14.01
N ALA A 178 -13.74 11.93 12.82
CA ALA A 178 -12.55 12.62 12.42
C ALA A 178 -12.81 14.07 12.00
N ASN A 179 -11.91 14.99 12.38
CA ASN A 179 -11.90 16.36 11.90
C ASN A 179 -11.23 16.42 10.52
N ILE A 180 -11.97 16.82 9.49
CA ILE A 180 -11.47 16.89 8.11
C ILE A 180 -11.08 18.33 7.75
N ILE A 181 -9.82 18.49 7.35
CA ILE A 181 -9.25 19.74 6.84
C ILE A 181 -9.17 19.68 5.31
N ILE A 182 -10.00 20.49 4.66
CA ILE A 182 -9.98 20.61 3.19
C ILE A 182 -8.87 21.58 2.78
N VAL A 183 -7.91 21.09 2.00
CA VAL A 183 -6.74 21.83 1.56
C VAL A 183 -6.97 22.38 0.15
N HIS A 184 -6.87 23.68 0.01
CA HIS A 184 -7.08 24.40 -1.25
C HIS A 184 -5.77 24.88 -1.91
N ASP A 185 -4.62 24.58 -1.28
CA ASP A 185 -3.31 25.04 -1.74
C ASP A 185 -2.89 24.33 -3.06
N SER A 186 -2.19 25.07 -3.93
CA SER A 186 -1.58 24.54 -5.16
C SER A 186 -2.57 23.74 -6.01
N THR A 187 -2.28 22.48 -6.31
CA THR A 187 -3.12 21.58 -7.11
C THR A 187 -4.33 21.06 -6.34
N ALA A 188 -4.39 21.29 -5.03
CA ALA A 188 -5.45 20.81 -4.13
C ALA A 188 -5.67 19.28 -4.20
N THR A 189 -4.57 18.52 -4.35
CA THR A 189 -4.49 17.06 -4.41
C THR A 189 -3.71 16.49 -3.21
N LEU A 190 -3.29 15.23 -3.30
CA LEU A 190 -2.58 14.53 -2.21
C LEU A 190 -1.29 15.23 -1.74
N LEU A 191 -0.43 15.73 -2.65
CA LEU A 191 0.85 16.34 -2.23
C LEU A 191 0.65 17.59 -1.37
N PRO A 192 -0.20 18.58 -1.73
CA PRO A 192 -0.57 19.68 -0.83
C PRO A 192 -1.20 19.23 0.49
N ALA A 193 -2.02 18.18 0.48
CA ALA A 193 -2.61 17.64 1.70
C ALA A 193 -1.53 17.09 2.65
N MET A 194 -0.52 16.37 2.13
CA MET A 194 0.62 15.87 2.90
C MET A 194 1.44 17.02 3.49
N ALA A 195 1.74 18.07 2.71
CA ALA A 195 2.43 19.26 3.21
C ALA A 195 1.63 19.94 4.33
N SER A 196 0.31 20.04 4.20
CA SER A 196 -0.59 20.58 5.22
C SER A 196 -0.56 19.76 6.51
N ALA A 197 -0.65 18.43 6.41
CA ALA A 197 -0.57 17.53 7.57
C ALA A 197 0.78 17.62 8.29
N LEU A 198 1.89 17.71 7.55
CA LEU A 198 3.22 17.90 8.14
C LEU A 198 3.35 19.23 8.86
N ARG A 199 2.78 20.33 8.32
CA ARG A 199 2.72 21.63 9.02
C ARG A 199 1.86 21.55 10.29
N ALA A 200 0.73 20.88 10.24
CA ALA A 200 -0.12 20.67 11.41
C ALA A 200 0.64 19.90 12.50
N TRP A 201 1.34 18.82 12.13
CA TRP A 201 2.16 18.04 13.06
C TRP A 201 3.34 18.82 13.64
N GLN A 202 3.96 19.70 12.85
CA GLN A 202 5.01 20.60 13.33
C GLN A 202 4.48 21.55 14.42
N ASN A 203 3.25 22.02 14.27
CA ASN A 203 2.60 22.95 15.20
C ASN A 203 1.96 22.25 16.41
N ASP A 204 1.70 20.95 16.32
CA ASP A 204 1.12 20.15 17.40
C ASP A 204 1.99 18.89 17.68
N PRO A 205 3.10 19.04 18.43
CA PRO A 205 3.97 17.89 18.76
C PRO A 205 3.34 16.92 19.77
N SER A 206 2.15 17.22 20.31
CA SER A 206 1.36 16.30 21.15
C SER A 206 0.59 15.27 20.32
N ALA A 207 0.44 15.49 19.02
CA ALA A 207 -0.11 14.54 18.08
C ALA A 207 0.96 13.63 17.47
N MET A 208 0.56 12.47 16.95
CA MET A 208 1.41 11.62 16.13
C MET A 208 0.96 11.68 14.67
N TYR A 209 1.88 11.94 13.76
CA TYR A 209 1.61 11.84 12.33
C TYR A 209 1.56 10.36 11.90
N VAL A 210 0.54 9.97 11.16
CA VAL A 210 0.29 8.60 10.70
C VAL A 210 0.24 8.58 9.18
N VAL A 211 1.16 7.85 8.56
CA VAL A 211 1.32 7.76 7.11
C VAL A 211 0.66 6.50 6.56
N GLY A 212 -0.06 6.64 5.46
CA GLY A 212 -0.74 5.53 4.77
C GLY A 212 0.12 4.80 3.75
N SER A 213 1.38 5.19 3.55
CA SER A 213 2.29 4.65 2.53
C SER A 213 3.69 4.40 3.10
N VAL A 214 4.50 3.60 2.39
CA VAL A 214 5.93 3.40 2.68
C VAL A 214 6.80 4.53 2.12
N ALA A 215 6.21 5.69 1.81
CA ALA A 215 6.87 6.93 1.42
C ALA A 215 7.11 7.83 2.64
N GLY A 216 7.92 8.87 2.46
CA GLY A 216 8.23 9.83 3.52
C GLY A 216 9.55 9.55 4.25
N PRO A 217 9.90 10.39 5.24
CA PRO A 217 11.18 10.29 5.94
C PRO A 217 11.23 9.08 6.86
N HIS A 218 12.43 8.57 7.11
CA HIS A 218 12.62 7.57 8.17
C HIS A 218 12.12 8.13 9.52
N PRO A 219 11.36 7.35 10.36
CA PRO A 219 11.19 5.88 10.29
C PRO A 219 9.94 5.41 9.54
N TYR A 220 9.12 6.28 8.94
CA TYR A 220 7.81 5.92 8.40
C TYR A 220 7.85 4.79 7.36
N PRO A 221 8.77 4.76 6.36
CA PRO A 221 8.81 3.64 5.42
C PRO A 221 8.98 2.29 6.12
N LEU A 222 9.89 2.22 7.10
CA LEU A 222 10.15 1.03 7.90
C LEU A 222 8.92 0.64 8.74
N MET A 223 8.30 1.60 9.43
CA MET A 223 7.12 1.36 10.28
C MET A 223 5.94 0.80 9.47
N VAL A 224 5.58 1.49 8.39
CA VAL A 224 4.46 1.10 7.53
C VAL A 224 4.69 -0.29 6.92
N ARG A 225 5.89 -0.56 6.40
CA ARG A 225 6.25 -1.87 5.88
C ARG A 225 6.14 -2.95 6.95
N THR A 226 6.67 -2.70 8.15
CA THR A 226 6.64 -3.64 9.27
C THR A 226 5.20 -4.01 9.63
N PHE A 227 4.33 -3.03 9.82
CA PHE A 227 2.93 -3.27 10.14
C PHE A 227 2.17 -3.94 9.00
N ALA A 228 2.30 -3.43 7.78
CA ALA A 228 1.61 -4.00 6.61
C ALA A 228 2.06 -5.45 6.31
N SER A 229 3.29 -5.84 6.66
CA SER A 229 3.85 -7.18 6.39
C SER A 229 3.08 -8.33 7.05
N VAL A 230 2.21 -8.05 8.02
CA VAL A 230 1.26 -9.03 8.58
C VAL A 230 0.47 -9.72 7.48
N ILE A 231 0.08 -9.00 6.42
CA ILE A 231 -0.65 -9.55 5.27
C ILE A 231 0.16 -10.67 4.61
N GLY A 232 1.41 -10.37 4.25
CA GLY A 232 2.29 -11.35 3.58
C GLY A 232 2.67 -12.52 4.47
N ARG A 233 2.91 -12.28 5.77
CA ARG A 233 3.21 -13.34 6.74
C ARG A 233 2.08 -14.35 6.86
N ILE A 234 0.84 -13.88 6.97
CA ILE A 234 -0.36 -14.73 6.99
C ILE A 234 -0.52 -15.42 5.63
N ALA A 235 -0.40 -14.68 4.53
CA ALA A 235 -0.57 -15.22 3.20
C ALA A 235 0.43 -16.35 2.89
N ARG A 236 1.71 -16.16 3.28
CA ARG A 236 2.76 -17.18 3.11
C ARG A 236 2.41 -18.47 3.84
N LYS A 237 2.04 -18.36 5.12
CA LYS A 237 1.62 -19.53 5.90
C LYS A 237 0.40 -20.22 5.30
N GLN A 238 -0.66 -19.47 5.02
CA GLN A 238 -1.90 -20.00 4.44
C GLN A 238 -1.65 -20.68 3.08
N PHE A 239 -0.75 -20.13 2.26
CA PHE A 239 -0.45 -20.68 0.95
C PHE A 239 0.27 -22.02 1.07
N ILE A 240 1.27 -22.12 1.94
CA ILE A 240 2.00 -23.36 2.22
C ILE A 240 1.05 -24.40 2.82
N ASP A 241 0.23 -24.03 3.80
CA ASP A 241 -0.77 -24.93 4.40
C ASP A 241 -1.77 -25.49 3.36
N LYS A 242 -2.12 -24.65 2.35
CA LYS A 242 -3.10 -25.03 1.30
C LYS A 242 -2.50 -25.82 0.15
N THR A 243 -1.26 -25.58 -0.23
CA THR A 243 -0.66 -26.11 -1.47
C THR A 243 0.54 -27.00 -1.23
N GLY A 244 1.09 -27.03 -0.01
CA GLY A 244 2.32 -27.77 0.35
C GLY A 244 3.62 -27.11 -0.13
N LYS A 245 3.57 -25.96 -0.82
CA LYS A 245 4.75 -25.27 -1.35
C LYS A 245 4.59 -23.74 -1.31
N LEU A 246 5.67 -23.01 -1.56
CA LEU A 246 5.63 -21.57 -1.83
C LEU A 246 4.98 -21.28 -3.19
N PRO A 247 4.36 -20.09 -3.39
CA PRO A 247 3.93 -19.67 -4.72
C PRO A 247 5.16 -19.43 -5.62
N ASP A 248 5.03 -19.81 -6.89
CA ASP A 248 6.10 -19.55 -7.86
C ASP A 248 6.17 -18.05 -8.20
N THR A 249 5.03 -17.35 -8.17
CA THR A 249 4.99 -15.89 -8.33
C THR A 249 4.03 -15.21 -7.37
N ILE A 250 4.37 -13.99 -6.95
CA ILE A 250 3.48 -13.06 -6.23
C ILE A 250 3.25 -11.81 -7.05
N TRP A 251 2.02 -11.31 -7.01
CA TRP A 251 1.58 -10.15 -7.76
C TRP A 251 0.89 -9.15 -6.86
N SER A 252 1.33 -7.90 -6.89
CA SER A 252 0.71 -6.78 -6.16
C SER A 252 0.73 -5.50 -6.99
N VAL A 253 -0.21 -4.61 -6.76
CA VAL A 253 -0.16 -3.26 -7.31
C VAL A 253 0.78 -2.38 -6.49
N CYS A 254 1.38 -1.39 -7.14
CA CYS A 254 2.27 -0.41 -6.54
C CYS A 254 1.83 1.02 -6.92
N GLY A 255 1.28 1.76 -5.95
CA GLY A 255 1.31 3.22 -5.92
C GLY A 255 2.55 3.64 -5.13
N GLY A 256 2.41 4.18 -3.91
CA GLY A 256 3.56 4.46 -3.04
C GLY A 256 4.29 3.21 -2.53
N GLY A 257 3.69 2.01 -2.59
CA GLY A 257 4.32 0.72 -2.31
C GLY A 257 3.87 0.00 -1.04
N SER A 258 2.97 0.55 -0.21
CA SER A 258 2.54 -0.11 1.04
C SER A 258 1.82 -1.44 0.78
N ASN A 259 0.98 -1.49 -0.26
CA ASN A 259 0.31 -2.71 -0.70
C ASN A 259 1.31 -3.78 -1.15
N LEU A 260 2.27 -3.37 -1.98
CA LEU A 260 3.33 -4.23 -2.49
C LEU A 260 4.16 -4.84 -1.35
N LEU A 261 4.77 -4.00 -0.51
CA LEU A 261 5.64 -4.47 0.57
C LEU A 261 4.86 -5.23 1.64
N GLY A 262 3.62 -4.80 1.92
CA GLY A 262 2.73 -5.52 2.85
C GLY A 262 2.52 -6.98 2.45
N MET A 263 2.37 -7.26 1.16
CA MET A 263 2.19 -8.61 0.65
C MET A 263 3.50 -9.34 0.45
N SER A 264 4.50 -8.69 -0.18
CA SER A 264 5.69 -9.36 -0.70
C SER A 264 6.83 -9.49 0.29
N TYR A 265 6.87 -8.66 1.35
CA TYR A 265 8.01 -8.61 2.27
C TYR A 265 8.37 -9.98 2.88
N ALA A 266 7.36 -10.78 3.23
CA ALA A 266 7.55 -12.11 3.81
C ALA A 266 8.15 -13.15 2.83
N PHE A 267 8.32 -12.79 1.56
CA PHE A 267 8.82 -13.66 0.48
C PHE A 267 10.11 -13.15 -0.16
N LEU A 268 10.69 -12.04 0.31
CA LEU A 268 11.87 -11.43 -0.31
C LEU A 268 13.11 -12.33 -0.34
N GLU A 269 13.22 -13.27 0.59
CA GLU A 269 14.31 -14.23 0.70
C GLU A 269 13.94 -15.62 0.15
N ASP A 270 12.68 -15.80 -0.29
CA ASP A 270 12.22 -17.03 -0.92
C ASP A 270 12.56 -17.04 -2.44
N PRO A 271 12.58 -18.20 -3.10
CA PRO A 271 12.80 -18.29 -4.56
C PRO A 271 11.58 -17.81 -5.39
N THR A 272 10.59 -17.23 -4.74
CA THR A 272 9.36 -16.71 -5.35
C THR A 272 9.65 -15.44 -6.18
N GLU A 273 9.22 -15.41 -7.44
CA GLU A 273 9.30 -14.19 -8.24
C GLU A 273 8.23 -13.18 -7.79
N ILE A 274 8.63 -11.93 -7.57
CA ILE A 274 7.73 -10.86 -7.13
C ILE A 274 7.51 -9.87 -8.27
N PHE A 275 6.24 -9.62 -8.58
CA PHE A 275 5.80 -8.65 -9.59
C PHE A 275 5.04 -7.52 -8.94
N ALA A 276 5.46 -6.29 -9.25
CA ALA A 276 4.81 -5.06 -8.88
C ALA A 276 4.20 -4.41 -10.13
N ILE A 277 2.92 -4.05 -10.05
CA ILE A 277 2.22 -3.47 -11.19
C ILE A 277 1.82 -2.03 -10.88
N GLU A 278 2.31 -1.12 -11.72
CA GLU A 278 2.00 0.30 -11.69
C GLU A 278 0.89 0.65 -12.69
N SER A 279 0.30 1.83 -12.54
CA SER A 279 -0.65 2.34 -13.52
C SER A 279 0.07 3.06 -14.67
N ALA A 280 -0.08 2.55 -15.87
CA ALA A 280 0.32 3.24 -17.08
C ALA A 280 -0.67 4.33 -17.53
N GLY A 281 -1.74 4.57 -16.77
CA GLY A 281 -2.72 5.60 -17.09
C GLY A 281 -3.23 5.50 -18.53
N LYS A 282 -3.01 6.56 -19.29
CA LYS A 282 -3.34 6.63 -20.73
C LYS A 282 -2.21 6.12 -21.66
N GLY A 283 -1.15 5.58 -21.10
CA GLY A 283 0.08 5.15 -21.76
C GLY A 283 1.28 5.94 -21.25
N ILE A 284 2.40 5.25 -20.95
CA ILE A 284 3.62 5.90 -20.42
C ILE A 284 4.14 6.97 -21.38
N GLU A 285 4.08 6.71 -22.69
CA GLU A 285 4.50 7.59 -23.77
C GLU A 285 3.71 8.91 -23.82
N THR A 286 2.52 8.95 -23.25
CA THR A 286 1.69 10.17 -23.21
C THR A 286 2.09 11.14 -22.10
N GLY A 287 2.92 10.71 -21.15
CA GLY A 287 3.22 11.44 -19.91
C GLY A 287 2.06 11.44 -18.89
N LYS A 288 0.90 10.82 -19.21
CA LYS A 288 -0.30 10.76 -18.38
C LYS A 288 -0.41 9.39 -17.73
N HIS A 289 0.41 9.15 -16.71
CA HIS A 289 0.53 7.87 -16.00
C HIS A 289 1.01 8.06 -14.57
N ALA A 290 0.97 6.97 -13.76
CA ALA A 290 1.54 6.88 -12.42
C ALA A 290 2.60 5.76 -12.32
N ALA A 291 3.23 5.41 -13.43
CA ALA A 291 4.22 4.33 -13.53
C ALA A 291 5.63 4.86 -13.25
N THR A 292 5.97 5.09 -12.00
CA THR A 292 7.25 5.71 -11.60
C THR A 292 8.46 4.85 -11.97
N ILE A 293 8.47 3.59 -11.58
CA ILE A 293 9.62 2.69 -11.84
C ILE A 293 9.64 2.26 -13.30
N THR A 294 8.49 1.87 -13.85
CA THR A 294 8.40 1.32 -15.21
C THR A 294 8.73 2.38 -16.28
N SER A 295 8.47 3.66 -16.03
CA SER A 295 8.85 4.76 -16.93
C SER A 295 10.34 5.12 -16.83
N GLY A 296 11.09 4.55 -15.88
CA GLY A 296 12.49 4.87 -15.66
C GLY A 296 12.71 6.21 -14.94
N ALA A 297 11.74 6.66 -14.13
CA ALA A 297 11.84 7.92 -13.42
C ALA A 297 13.11 8.02 -12.54
N PRO A 298 13.74 9.20 -12.46
CA PRO A 298 14.95 9.42 -11.68
C PRO A 298 14.66 9.34 -10.18
N THR A 299 15.72 9.37 -9.37
CA THR A 299 15.61 9.57 -7.92
C THR A 299 15.59 11.06 -7.57
N ALA A 300 14.68 11.43 -6.68
CA ALA A 300 14.53 12.77 -6.15
C ALA A 300 14.26 12.74 -4.65
N ILE A 301 14.26 13.91 -4.00
CA ILE A 301 13.72 14.05 -2.65
C ILE A 301 12.22 14.24 -2.76
N LEU A 302 11.48 13.22 -2.34
CA LEU A 302 10.02 13.26 -2.30
C LEU A 302 9.56 13.05 -0.85
N LEU A 303 8.79 14.03 -0.34
CA LEU A 303 8.19 13.97 1.00
C LEU A 303 9.20 13.67 2.13
N GLY A 304 10.43 14.14 1.98
CA GLY A 304 11.47 13.98 2.99
C GLY A 304 12.29 12.69 2.90
N ALA A 305 12.18 11.93 1.83
CA ALA A 305 13.05 10.78 1.54
C ALA A 305 13.57 10.81 0.11
N ARG A 306 14.76 10.27 -0.12
CA ARG A 306 15.30 10.03 -1.47
C ARG A 306 14.72 8.76 -2.04
N ALA A 307 13.95 8.88 -3.12
CA ALA A 307 13.28 7.76 -3.79
C ALA A 307 13.02 8.09 -5.27
N SER A 308 12.59 7.11 -6.07
CA SER A 308 12.18 7.35 -7.45
C SER A 308 10.89 8.16 -7.49
N ALA A 309 10.86 9.20 -8.34
CA ALA A 309 9.71 10.08 -8.50
C ALA A 309 9.58 10.58 -9.95
N LEU A 310 8.34 10.76 -10.39
CA LEU A 310 8.05 11.38 -11.67
C LEU A 310 8.48 12.86 -11.63
N MET A 311 9.22 13.28 -12.64
CA MET A 311 9.73 14.65 -12.74
C MET A 311 9.50 15.20 -14.14
N ASN A 312 9.23 16.50 -14.22
CA ASN A 312 9.17 17.23 -15.48
C ASN A 312 10.57 17.67 -15.94
N SER A 313 10.66 18.32 -17.09
CA SER A 313 11.91 18.83 -17.67
C SER A 313 12.63 19.86 -16.79
N ASP A 314 11.89 20.55 -15.91
CA ASP A 314 12.44 21.59 -15.02
C ASP A 314 12.92 21.01 -13.69
N GLY A 315 12.89 19.67 -13.54
CA GLY A 315 13.32 18.99 -12.34
C GLY A 315 12.31 19.06 -11.18
N GLN A 316 11.07 19.44 -11.45
CA GLN A 316 10.00 19.46 -10.45
C GLN A 316 9.24 18.12 -10.47
N ILE A 317 8.69 17.74 -9.30
CA ILE A 317 7.81 16.56 -9.21
C ILE A 317 6.58 16.79 -10.09
N SER A 318 6.36 15.88 -11.05
CA SER A 318 5.18 15.90 -11.93
C SER A 318 3.98 15.33 -11.19
N GLU A 319 2.78 15.78 -11.56
CA GLU A 319 1.56 15.08 -11.18
C GLU A 319 1.45 13.75 -11.91
N SER A 320 0.88 12.76 -11.23
CA SER A 320 0.47 11.50 -11.82
C SER A 320 -0.96 11.59 -12.36
N GLU A 321 -1.30 10.73 -13.32
CA GLU A 321 -2.66 10.65 -13.87
C GLU A 321 -3.07 9.17 -14.02
N THR A 322 -4.14 8.77 -13.34
CA THR A 322 -4.73 7.43 -13.43
C THR A 322 -6.17 7.41 -12.96
N GLU A 323 -6.95 6.47 -13.46
CA GLU A 323 -8.31 6.19 -12.98
C GLU A 323 -8.32 5.57 -11.57
N ALA A 324 -7.26 4.92 -11.14
CA ALA A 324 -7.13 4.28 -9.85
C ALA A 324 -6.59 5.24 -8.80
N SER A 325 -7.46 5.88 -8.02
CA SER A 325 -7.06 6.86 -6.99
C SER A 325 -6.05 6.30 -5.98
N GLY A 326 -6.06 4.99 -5.71
CA GLY A 326 -5.09 4.33 -4.83
C GLY A 326 -3.71 4.13 -5.45
N LEU A 327 -3.56 4.30 -6.77
CA LEU A 327 -2.30 4.26 -7.51
C LEU A 327 -1.83 5.65 -7.96
N ASP A 328 -2.64 6.69 -7.72
CA ASP A 328 -2.38 8.07 -8.15
C ASP A 328 -1.36 8.73 -7.21
N PHE A 329 -0.10 8.47 -7.48
CA PHE A 329 1.02 8.99 -6.69
C PHE A 329 2.28 9.11 -7.58
N SER A 330 2.94 10.26 -7.48
CA SER A 330 4.07 10.64 -8.36
C SER A 330 5.41 10.01 -7.97
N GLY A 331 5.42 8.99 -7.12
CA GLY A 331 6.66 8.35 -6.69
C GLY A 331 6.41 7.04 -5.96
N VAL A 332 7.48 6.44 -5.47
CA VAL A 332 7.43 5.22 -4.65
C VAL A 332 8.26 5.40 -3.39
N GLY A 333 8.06 4.52 -2.41
CA GLY A 333 8.88 4.52 -1.20
C GLY A 333 10.35 4.17 -1.47
N PRO A 334 11.26 4.56 -0.56
CA PRO A 334 12.70 4.34 -0.74
C PRO A 334 13.08 2.84 -0.79
N GLU A 335 12.49 2.00 0.04
CA GLU A 335 12.71 0.55 -0.01
C GLU A 335 12.21 -0.04 -1.32
N VAL A 336 11.08 0.44 -1.86
CA VAL A 336 10.56 0.03 -3.17
C VAL A 336 11.54 0.41 -4.28
N THR A 337 12.09 1.62 -4.24
CA THR A 337 13.14 2.06 -5.18
C THR A 337 14.36 1.13 -5.12
N TYR A 338 14.85 0.85 -3.93
CA TYR A 338 15.98 -0.06 -3.70
C TYR A 338 15.71 -1.46 -4.27
N LEU A 339 14.56 -2.06 -3.96
CA LEU A 339 14.20 -3.41 -4.43
C LEU A 339 13.99 -3.47 -5.94
N ALA A 340 13.51 -2.40 -6.56
CA ALA A 340 13.42 -2.27 -8.01
C ALA A 340 14.81 -2.18 -8.66
N LYS A 341 15.67 -1.28 -8.17
CA LYS A 341 17.02 -1.05 -8.71
C LYS A 341 17.94 -2.28 -8.55
N THR A 342 17.79 -3.02 -7.46
CA THR A 342 18.53 -4.27 -7.23
C THR A 342 17.95 -5.49 -7.94
N GLY A 343 16.79 -5.34 -8.61
CA GLY A 343 16.14 -6.42 -9.36
C GLY A 343 15.44 -7.48 -8.51
N LYS A 344 15.28 -7.24 -7.20
CA LYS A 344 14.55 -8.16 -6.32
C LYS A 344 13.04 -8.19 -6.62
N ILE A 345 12.49 -7.10 -7.14
CA ILE A 345 11.10 -6.99 -7.57
C ILE A 345 11.05 -6.58 -9.04
N LYS A 346 10.24 -7.28 -9.83
CA LYS A 346 10.02 -7.01 -11.25
C LYS A 346 8.85 -6.07 -11.44
N PHE A 347 9.08 -4.93 -12.08
CA PHE A 347 8.04 -3.94 -12.34
C PHE A 347 7.46 -4.06 -13.75
N ARG A 348 6.16 -3.83 -13.86
CA ARG A 348 5.41 -3.69 -15.11
C ARG A 348 4.31 -2.65 -14.90
N ALA A 349 3.69 -2.21 -16.01
CA ALA A 349 2.58 -1.28 -15.94
C ALA A 349 1.42 -1.75 -16.82
N THR A 350 0.20 -1.36 -16.41
CA THR A 350 -1.05 -1.65 -17.12
C THR A 350 -1.82 -0.35 -17.31
N THR A 351 -2.45 -0.15 -18.47
CA THR A 351 -3.27 1.04 -18.77
C THR A 351 -4.62 1.01 -18.08
N ASP A 352 -5.22 2.18 -17.86
CA ASP A 352 -6.57 2.35 -17.32
C ASP A 352 -7.60 1.54 -18.13
N PHE A 353 -7.49 1.57 -19.46
CA PHE A 353 -8.37 0.81 -20.34
C PHE A 353 -8.35 -0.71 -20.09
N ASN A 354 -7.16 -1.27 -19.92
CA ASN A 354 -7.00 -2.70 -19.65
C ASN A 354 -7.48 -3.07 -18.25
N ALA A 355 -7.26 -2.21 -17.26
CA ALA A 355 -7.80 -2.38 -15.90
C ALA A 355 -9.33 -2.36 -15.91
N GLN A 356 -9.96 -1.44 -16.65
CA GLN A 356 -11.42 -1.38 -16.79
C GLN A 356 -12.01 -2.63 -17.43
N LYS A 357 -11.39 -3.15 -18.50
CA LYS A 357 -11.80 -4.44 -19.12
C LYS A 357 -11.70 -5.60 -18.10
N THR A 358 -10.62 -5.62 -17.35
CA THR A 358 -10.42 -6.66 -16.32
C THR A 358 -11.43 -6.55 -15.19
N PHE A 359 -11.79 -5.35 -14.75
CA PHE A 359 -12.86 -5.12 -13.80
C PHE A 359 -14.19 -5.72 -14.28
N GLN A 360 -14.57 -5.44 -15.54
CA GLN A 360 -15.80 -6.00 -16.12
C GLN A 360 -15.76 -7.53 -16.24
N MET A 361 -14.62 -8.09 -16.60
CA MET A 361 -14.42 -9.54 -16.66
C MET A 361 -14.56 -10.17 -15.28
N LEU A 362 -13.90 -9.63 -14.24
CA LEU A 362 -13.98 -10.14 -12.87
C LEU A 362 -15.42 -10.12 -12.33
N THR A 363 -16.12 -9.01 -12.52
CA THR A 363 -17.51 -8.87 -12.06
C THR A 363 -18.44 -9.84 -12.75
N ARG A 364 -18.33 -10.02 -14.07
CA ARG A 364 -19.27 -10.79 -14.86
C ARG A 364 -18.98 -12.30 -14.90
N LYS A 365 -17.68 -12.67 -14.86
CA LYS A 365 -17.27 -14.08 -15.01
C LYS A 365 -16.84 -14.74 -13.70
N ALA A 366 -16.24 -13.96 -12.77
CA ALA A 366 -15.74 -14.49 -11.50
C ALA A 366 -16.61 -14.12 -10.29
N GLY A 367 -17.64 -13.27 -10.47
CA GLY A 367 -18.49 -12.80 -9.38
C GLY A 367 -17.73 -11.97 -8.34
N LEU A 368 -16.61 -11.33 -8.72
CA LEU A 368 -15.75 -10.57 -7.83
C LEU A 368 -15.90 -9.08 -8.10
N LEU A 369 -16.52 -8.36 -7.16
CA LEU A 369 -16.58 -6.90 -7.17
C LEU A 369 -15.40 -6.36 -6.37
N CYS A 370 -14.25 -6.18 -7.02
CA CYS A 370 -13.06 -5.60 -6.41
C CYS A 370 -12.89 -4.12 -6.78
N ALA A 371 -11.99 -3.42 -6.08
CA ALA A 371 -11.55 -2.09 -6.48
C ALA A 371 -10.89 -2.12 -7.87
N ILE A 372 -10.74 -0.96 -8.50
CA ILE A 372 -10.09 -0.89 -9.82
C ILE A 372 -8.59 -1.18 -9.73
N GLU A 373 -7.94 -0.84 -8.62
CA GLU A 373 -6.50 -1.02 -8.40
C GLU A 373 -6.02 -2.45 -8.66
N PRO A 374 -6.57 -3.52 -8.02
CA PRO A 374 -6.10 -4.87 -8.31
C PRO A 374 -6.35 -5.33 -9.74
N CYS A 375 -7.24 -4.67 -10.50
CA CYS A 375 -7.49 -5.02 -11.91
C CYS A 375 -6.27 -4.76 -12.80
N TYR A 376 -5.44 -3.75 -12.50
CA TYR A 376 -4.18 -3.51 -13.21
C TYR A 376 -3.25 -4.71 -13.07
N MET A 377 -3.12 -5.21 -11.86
CA MET A 377 -2.26 -6.35 -11.55
C MET A 377 -2.81 -7.65 -12.14
N ILE A 378 -4.11 -7.88 -12.03
CA ILE A 378 -4.74 -9.10 -12.55
C ILE A 378 -4.58 -9.15 -14.07
N HIS A 379 -4.76 -8.02 -14.79
CA HIS A 379 -4.52 -7.96 -16.22
C HIS A 379 -3.09 -8.40 -16.57
N ALA A 380 -2.09 -7.77 -15.96
CA ALA A 380 -0.68 -8.09 -16.20
C ALA A 380 -0.34 -9.55 -15.86
N ALA A 381 -0.90 -10.07 -14.77
CA ALA A 381 -0.71 -11.47 -14.36
C ALA A 381 -1.28 -12.44 -15.37
N LEU A 382 -2.52 -12.21 -15.86
CA LEU A 382 -3.16 -13.08 -16.87
C LEU A 382 -2.33 -13.14 -18.16
N GLU A 383 -1.83 -11.99 -18.64
CA GLU A 383 -0.99 -11.93 -19.83
C GLU A 383 0.34 -12.67 -19.65
N GLU A 384 0.99 -12.53 -18.49
CA GLU A 384 2.25 -13.21 -18.21
C GLU A 384 2.06 -14.72 -18.07
N ILE A 385 1.04 -15.16 -17.31
CA ILE A 385 0.74 -16.58 -17.07
C ILE A 385 0.39 -17.28 -18.38
N LYS A 386 -0.36 -16.59 -19.26
CA LYS A 386 -0.68 -17.09 -20.61
C LYS A 386 0.57 -17.29 -21.47
N LYS A 387 1.57 -16.42 -21.32
CA LYS A 387 2.86 -16.55 -22.05
C LYS A 387 3.72 -17.69 -21.51
N ARG A 388 3.73 -17.90 -20.19
CA ARG A 388 4.55 -18.95 -19.54
C ARG A 388 4.12 -20.34 -19.94
N LYS A 389 2.82 -20.61 -20.07
CA LYS A 389 2.25 -21.92 -20.44
C LYS A 389 2.76 -23.08 -19.60
N ASP A 390 2.98 -22.83 -18.31
CA ASP A 390 3.49 -23.82 -17.35
C ASP A 390 2.42 -24.20 -16.34
N PRO A 391 1.78 -25.39 -16.50
CA PRO A 391 0.70 -25.83 -15.61
C PRO A 391 1.19 -26.23 -14.22
N SER A 392 2.49 -26.40 -13.99
CA SER A 392 3.08 -26.74 -12.69
C SER A 392 3.17 -25.56 -11.74
N GLN A 393 3.15 -24.34 -12.28
CA GLN A 393 3.28 -23.11 -11.52
C GLN A 393 2.03 -22.77 -10.72
N THR A 394 2.25 -21.98 -9.67
CA THR A 394 1.21 -21.40 -8.82
C THR A 394 1.46 -19.91 -8.65
N HIS A 395 0.40 -19.13 -8.80
CA HIS A 395 0.47 -17.67 -8.82
C HIS A 395 -0.43 -17.12 -7.71
N LEU A 396 0.12 -16.29 -6.80
CA LEU A 396 -0.61 -15.66 -5.72
C LEU A 396 -0.79 -14.17 -6.00
N LEU A 397 -2.03 -13.75 -6.23
CA LEU A 397 -2.42 -12.39 -6.57
C LEU A 397 -3.05 -11.71 -5.35
N HIS A 398 -2.67 -10.47 -5.07
CA HIS A 398 -3.17 -9.70 -3.93
C HIS A 398 -4.42 -8.89 -4.30
N LEU A 399 -5.60 -9.37 -3.98
CA LEU A 399 -6.87 -8.66 -4.14
C LEU A 399 -7.03 -7.66 -2.97
N CYS A 400 -6.60 -6.42 -3.19
CA CYS A 400 -6.28 -5.46 -2.12
C CYS A 400 -7.40 -4.50 -1.72
N GLY A 401 -8.56 -4.54 -2.38
CA GLY A 401 -9.68 -3.66 -2.05
C GLY A 401 -11.00 -4.10 -2.66
N SER A 402 -12.12 -3.78 -1.98
CA SER A 402 -13.48 -3.98 -2.47
C SER A 402 -13.87 -2.89 -3.46
N GLY A 403 -14.72 -3.23 -4.42
CA GLY A 403 -15.24 -2.29 -5.43
C GLY A 403 -16.46 -1.51 -4.97
N GLU A 404 -17.08 -1.86 -3.85
CA GLU A 404 -18.30 -1.19 -3.38
C GLU A 404 -18.18 0.32 -3.27
N PRO A 405 -17.11 0.91 -2.71
CA PRO A 405 -16.96 2.36 -2.64
C PRO A 405 -16.87 3.06 -4.00
N ASN A 406 -16.55 2.31 -5.06
CA ASN A 406 -16.29 2.85 -6.40
C ASN A 406 -17.41 2.54 -7.41
N VAL A 407 -18.52 1.89 -7.00
CA VAL A 407 -19.59 1.44 -7.91
C VAL A 407 -20.14 2.58 -8.75
N ALA A 408 -20.44 3.73 -8.14
CA ALA A 408 -20.99 4.88 -8.86
C ALA A 408 -20.08 5.35 -10.02
N ARG A 409 -18.76 5.37 -9.78
CA ARG A 409 -17.76 5.71 -10.79
C ARG A 409 -17.67 4.63 -11.87
N GLN A 410 -17.68 3.35 -11.49
CA GLN A 410 -17.58 2.24 -12.42
C GLN A 410 -18.81 2.14 -13.35
N LEU A 411 -19.96 2.57 -12.91
CA LEU A 411 -21.17 2.62 -13.74
C LEU A 411 -21.09 3.66 -14.86
N GLN A 412 -20.28 4.70 -14.71
CA GLN A 412 -20.07 5.71 -15.75
C GLN A 412 -19.33 5.17 -16.98
N PHE A 413 -18.48 4.14 -16.79
CA PHE A 413 -17.75 3.47 -17.87
C PHE A 413 -18.56 2.38 -18.60
N LYS A 414 -19.85 2.17 -18.25
CA LYS A 414 -20.74 1.26 -18.98
C LYS A 414 -21.32 1.87 -20.24
N LYS A 415 -21.19 3.18 -20.40
CA LYS A 415 -21.65 3.92 -21.58
C LYS A 415 -20.51 4.07 -22.58
#